data_f4581e6f4ed2c7ee473f1301d2f6bde4
#
_entry.id   f4581e6f4ed2c7ee473f1301d2f6bde4
#
_cell.length_a   1.000
_cell.length_b   1.000
_cell.length_c   1.000
_cell.angle_alpha   90.00
_cell.angle_beta   90.00
_cell.angle_gamma   90.00
#
_symmetry.space_group_name_H-M   'P 1'
#
loop_
_entity.id
_entity.type
_entity.pdbx_description
1 polymer ?
#
loop_
_entity_poly.entity_id
_entity_poly.type
_entity_poly.pdbx_seq_one_letter_code
_entity_poly.pdbx_strand_id
1 'polypeptide(L)'
;YSSAASDVYKRQMENMDFEAMRDKQADELMQLLDERRMKELQLRLEDMNEFDVAEFLSEIGDNRMPMVFRLLSKQMAADVFANFDSPEQEQIINSITDSELSAIIEELYVDDAVDMMEELPANVVKRVMRTATPETRRLINQYLNYPENSAGSIMTAEFVDLKKYMNVRESIARIRRIGEDKETIYTCFVTSADRKLEGVLSVKDLLLSDDETVIEDIMDTNIVFCMTHDDQEEAAEKISDYDLMALPVVDKEGRLVGIVTVDDVIDVMEAEATEDFELMAACLLYTSPSPRDP
;
A
#
# COMPACT_ATOMS: atom_id res chain seq x y z
N TYR A 1 38.59 9.27 4.32
CA TYR A 1 37.99 8.57 5.49
C TYR A 1 37.15 9.47 6.42
N SER A 2 37.23 10.82 6.27
CA SER A 2 36.53 11.78 7.14
C SER A 2 35.09 12.10 6.69
N SER A 3 34.74 11.96 5.40
CA SER A 3 33.44 12.34 4.84
C SER A 3 32.33 11.35 5.22
N ALA A 4 32.54 10.05 5.03
CA ALA A 4 31.55 9.03 5.33
C ALA A 4 31.14 8.96 6.82
N ALA A 5 32.11 9.12 7.75
CA ALA A 5 31.81 9.16 9.18
C ALA A 5 31.03 10.44 9.58
N SER A 6 31.30 11.58 8.91
CA SER A 6 30.55 12.82 9.10
C SER A 6 29.11 12.70 8.58
N ASP A 7 28.91 12.01 7.45
CA ASP A 7 27.58 11.81 6.85
C ASP A 7 26.74 10.83 7.67
N VAL A 8 27.34 9.76 8.20
CA VAL A 8 26.67 8.83 9.14
C VAL A 8 26.26 9.56 10.43
N TYR A 9 27.17 10.39 10.99
CA TYR A 9 26.88 11.17 12.20
C TYR A 9 25.77 12.22 11.96
N LYS A 10 25.76 12.88 10.79
CA LYS A 10 24.65 13.79 10.42
C LYS A 10 23.33 13.05 10.31
N ARG A 11 23.26 11.91 9.63
CA ARG A 11 22.04 11.11 9.54
C ARG A 11 21.54 10.64 10.91
N GLN A 12 22.44 10.24 11.80
CA GLN A 12 22.07 9.87 13.16
C GLN A 12 21.52 11.07 13.97
N MET A 13 22.10 12.27 13.79
CA MET A 13 21.56 13.48 14.44
C MET A 13 20.22 13.89 13.87
N GLU A 14 20.04 13.83 12.55
CA GLU A 14 18.78 14.11 11.88
C GLU A 14 17.67 13.12 12.29
N ASN A 15 17.98 11.84 12.42
CA ASN A 15 17.06 10.83 12.94
C ASN A 15 16.69 11.08 14.41
N MET A 16 17.65 11.42 15.27
CA MET A 16 17.38 11.75 16.68
C MET A 16 16.49 13.01 16.82
N ASP A 17 16.68 14.02 15.95
CA ASP A 17 15.83 15.21 15.93
C ASP A 17 14.40 14.87 15.45
N PHE A 18 14.27 13.93 14.52
CA PHE A 18 12.98 13.47 14.00
C PHE A 18 12.22 12.63 15.04
N GLU A 19 12.87 11.67 15.69
CA GLU A 19 12.28 10.89 16.80
C GLU A 19 11.83 11.80 17.95
N ALA A 20 12.66 12.76 18.38
CA ALA A 20 12.30 13.70 19.43
C ALA A 20 11.12 14.62 19.03
N MET A 21 10.93 14.88 17.73
CA MET A 21 9.79 15.63 17.24
C MET A 21 8.50 14.79 17.26
N ARG A 22 8.58 13.51 16.91
CA ARG A 22 7.47 12.55 16.98
C ARG A 22 7.01 12.34 18.44
N ASP A 23 7.96 12.09 19.35
CA ASP A 23 7.68 11.95 20.78
C ASP A 23 6.93 13.18 21.35
N LYS A 24 7.36 14.37 20.95
CA LYS A 24 6.71 15.61 21.35
C LYS A 24 5.29 15.75 20.78
N GLN A 25 5.06 15.32 19.54
CA GLN A 25 3.72 15.30 18.94
C GLN A 25 2.81 14.30 19.67
N ALA A 26 3.31 13.10 19.97
CA ALA A 26 2.58 12.10 20.73
C ALA A 26 2.20 12.61 22.13
N ASP A 27 3.11 13.29 22.84
CA ASP A 27 2.84 13.92 24.14
C ASP A 27 1.74 14.99 24.05
N GLU A 28 1.77 15.84 23.01
CA GLU A 28 0.73 16.86 22.76
C GLU A 28 -0.64 16.21 22.51
N LEU A 29 -0.70 15.15 21.69
CA LEU A 29 -1.93 14.40 21.41
C LEU A 29 -2.45 13.73 22.68
N MET A 30 -1.57 13.11 23.48
CA MET A 30 -1.92 12.47 24.74
C MET A 30 -2.49 13.49 25.71
N GLN A 31 -1.91 14.69 25.81
CA GLN A 31 -2.44 15.78 26.63
C GLN A 31 -3.85 16.18 26.18
N LEU A 32 -4.08 16.37 24.88
CA LEU A 32 -5.40 16.71 24.32
C LEU A 32 -6.45 15.63 24.64
N LEU A 33 -6.04 14.36 24.58
CA LEU A 33 -6.88 13.21 24.90
C LEU A 33 -7.25 13.19 26.40
N ASP A 34 -6.29 13.39 27.28
CA ASP A 34 -6.49 13.41 28.73
C ASP A 34 -7.33 14.62 29.20
N GLU A 35 -7.14 15.78 28.56
CA GLU A 35 -7.96 16.99 28.76
C GLU A 35 -9.36 16.90 28.12
N ARG A 36 -9.65 15.80 27.37
CA ARG A 36 -10.89 15.59 26.60
C ARG A 36 -11.19 16.68 25.55
N ARG A 37 -10.17 17.27 24.97
CA ARG A 37 -10.28 18.27 23.90
C ARG A 37 -10.41 17.60 22.52
N MET A 38 -11.48 16.79 22.37
CA MET A 38 -11.65 15.88 21.22
C MET A 38 -11.68 16.59 19.87
N LYS A 39 -12.19 17.84 19.79
CA LYS A 39 -12.19 18.58 18.51
C LYS A 39 -10.79 19.02 18.08
N GLU A 40 -9.96 19.40 19.03
CA GLU A 40 -8.59 19.80 18.74
C GLU A 40 -7.73 18.57 18.45
N LEU A 41 -7.95 17.47 19.16
CA LEU A 41 -7.35 16.20 18.86
C LEU A 41 -7.69 15.76 17.43
N GLN A 42 -8.96 15.76 17.04
CA GLN A 42 -9.39 15.42 15.67
C GLN A 42 -8.67 16.27 14.63
N LEU A 43 -8.64 17.59 14.79
CA LEU A 43 -7.97 18.48 13.83
C LEU A 43 -6.47 18.20 13.71
N ARG A 44 -5.82 17.83 14.83
CA ARG A 44 -4.41 17.47 14.81
C ARG A 44 -4.15 16.15 14.08
N LEU A 45 -4.97 15.14 14.34
CA LEU A 45 -4.86 13.84 13.69
C LEU A 45 -5.08 13.92 12.17
N GLU A 46 -6.04 14.74 11.72
CA GLU A 46 -6.30 14.96 10.28
C GLU A 46 -5.16 15.71 9.55
N ASP A 47 -4.31 16.43 10.27
CA ASP A 47 -3.14 17.14 9.71
C ASP A 47 -1.85 16.28 9.76
N MET A 48 -1.90 15.06 10.31
CA MET A 48 -0.76 14.15 10.45
C MET A 48 -0.73 13.12 9.31
N ASN A 49 0.45 12.49 9.16
CA ASN A 49 0.57 11.32 8.31
C ASN A 49 -0.16 10.11 8.93
N GLU A 50 -0.79 9.31 8.11
CA GLU A 50 -1.58 8.13 8.50
C GLU A 50 -0.77 7.12 9.31
N PHE A 51 0.48 6.88 8.95
CA PHE A 51 1.40 6.00 9.67
C PHE A 51 1.64 6.51 11.11
N ASP A 52 1.94 7.81 11.29
CA ASP A 52 2.16 8.40 12.62
C ASP A 52 0.88 8.36 13.48
N VAL A 53 -0.29 8.49 12.84
CA VAL A 53 -1.59 8.34 13.53
C VAL A 53 -1.82 6.90 13.95
N ALA A 54 -1.52 5.91 13.11
CA ALA A 54 -1.62 4.50 13.45
C ALA A 54 -0.73 4.16 14.65
N GLU A 55 0.54 4.57 14.61
CA GLU A 55 1.49 4.36 15.69
C GLU A 55 1.01 5.00 17.02
N PHE A 56 0.54 6.25 16.97
CA PHE A 56 -0.05 6.90 18.15
C PHE A 56 -1.26 6.14 18.71
N LEU A 57 -2.14 5.63 17.83
CA LEU A 57 -3.31 4.86 18.22
C LEU A 57 -2.94 3.53 18.87
N SER A 58 -1.91 2.86 18.40
CA SER A 58 -1.37 1.64 18.99
C SER A 58 -0.81 1.89 20.38
N GLU A 59 -0.13 3.03 20.59
CA GLU A 59 0.46 3.39 21.88
C GLU A 59 -0.55 3.76 22.97
N ILE A 60 -1.69 4.39 22.62
CA ILE A 60 -2.69 4.83 23.63
C ILE A 60 -3.46 3.67 24.27
N GLY A 61 -3.30 2.47 23.75
CA GLY A 61 -3.81 1.20 24.30
C GLY A 61 -5.26 0.91 23.96
N ASP A 62 -5.60 -0.36 24.10
CA ASP A 62 -6.80 -1.04 23.62
C ASP A 62 -8.13 -0.35 23.97
N ASN A 63 -8.23 0.25 25.14
CA ASN A 63 -9.48 0.87 25.61
C ASN A 63 -9.76 2.25 25.00
N ARG A 64 -8.73 2.95 24.55
CA ARG A 64 -8.81 4.32 24.03
C ARG A 64 -8.79 4.35 22.50
N MET A 65 -8.06 3.43 21.87
CA MET A 65 -7.88 3.34 20.43
C MET A 65 -9.21 3.41 19.65
N PRO A 66 -10.25 2.59 19.92
CA PRO A 66 -11.49 2.66 19.15
C PRO A 66 -12.27 3.98 19.32
N MET A 67 -12.07 4.65 20.45
CA MET A 67 -12.73 5.95 20.70
C MET A 67 -12.07 7.05 19.89
N VAL A 68 -10.74 7.06 19.81
CA VAL A 68 -9.99 8.06 19.03
C VAL A 68 -10.11 7.78 17.56
N PHE A 69 -10.03 6.51 17.14
CA PHE A 69 -10.21 6.07 15.76
C PHE A 69 -11.54 6.59 15.16
N ARG A 70 -12.63 6.61 15.91
CA ARG A 70 -13.92 7.17 15.47
C ARG A 70 -13.94 8.69 15.26
N LEU A 71 -12.88 9.41 15.65
CA LEU A 71 -12.78 10.85 15.38
C LEU A 71 -12.27 11.13 13.97
N LEU A 72 -11.61 10.15 13.34
CA LEU A 72 -11.01 10.28 12.02
C LEU A 72 -12.09 10.43 10.93
N SER A 73 -11.76 11.15 9.87
CA SER A 73 -12.55 11.13 8.64
C SER A 73 -12.56 9.74 8.02
N LYS A 74 -13.44 9.46 7.07
CA LYS A 74 -13.53 8.12 6.48
C LYS A 74 -12.25 7.73 5.76
N GLN A 75 -11.68 8.67 4.99
CA GLN A 75 -10.45 8.46 4.26
C GLN A 75 -9.31 8.19 5.25
N MET A 76 -9.04 9.11 6.17
CA MET A 76 -7.99 8.93 7.19
C MET A 76 -8.17 7.65 8.01
N ALA A 77 -9.42 7.24 8.29
CA ALA A 77 -9.69 6.01 9.02
C ALA A 77 -9.33 4.75 8.21
N ALA A 78 -9.51 4.76 6.89
CA ALA A 78 -9.10 3.66 6.02
C ALA A 78 -7.57 3.61 5.90
N ASP A 79 -6.93 4.75 5.63
CA ASP A 79 -5.48 4.85 5.49
C ASP A 79 -4.75 4.45 6.80
N VAL A 80 -5.25 4.91 7.95
CA VAL A 80 -4.75 4.49 9.28
C VAL A 80 -5.00 3.01 9.56
N PHE A 81 -6.16 2.50 9.12
CA PHE A 81 -6.53 1.10 9.33
C PHE A 81 -5.63 0.14 8.53
N ALA A 82 -5.23 0.51 7.31
CA ALA A 82 -4.27 -0.24 6.50
C ALA A 82 -2.89 -0.36 7.18
N ASN A 83 -2.50 0.66 7.96
CA ASN A 83 -1.23 0.70 8.71
C ASN A 83 -1.25 -0.04 10.05
N PHE A 84 -2.36 -0.66 10.47
CA PHE A 84 -2.42 -1.45 11.70
C PHE A 84 -1.99 -2.89 11.49
N ASP A 85 -1.34 -3.46 12.51
CA ASP A 85 -1.12 -4.91 12.58
C ASP A 85 -2.44 -5.66 12.77
N SER A 86 -2.48 -6.96 12.38
CA SER A 86 -3.67 -7.82 12.46
C SER A 86 -4.38 -7.84 13.82
N PRO A 87 -3.70 -7.83 14.99
CA PRO A 87 -4.37 -7.76 16.29
C PRO A 87 -5.16 -6.46 16.50
N GLU A 88 -4.62 -5.33 16.04
CA GLU A 88 -5.24 -4.01 16.13
C GLU A 88 -6.41 -3.88 15.17
N GLN A 89 -6.24 -4.38 13.94
CA GLN A 89 -7.31 -4.48 12.94
C GLN A 89 -8.49 -5.30 13.49
N GLU A 90 -8.22 -6.48 14.08
CA GLU A 90 -9.25 -7.30 14.72
C GLU A 90 -9.97 -6.53 15.83
N GLN A 91 -9.24 -5.81 16.65
CA GLN A 91 -9.79 -5.02 17.74
C GLN A 91 -10.69 -3.89 17.24
N ILE A 92 -10.25 -3.13 16.24
CA ILE A 92 -11.06 -2.07 15.62
C ILE A 92 -12.32 -2.69 15.01
N ILE A 93 -12.20 -3.73 14.19
CA ILE A 93 -13.34 -4.41 13.58
C ILE A 93 -14.34 -4.84 14.65
N ASN A 94 -13.90 -5.41 15.76
CA ASN A 94 -14.79 -5.87 16.84
C ASN A 94 -15.43 -4.72 17.62
N SER A 95 -14.87 -3.51 17.59
CA SER A 95 -15.34 -2.35 18.34
C SER A 95 -16.30 -1.45 17.56
N ILE A 96 -16.22 -1.42 16.22
CA ILE A 96 -17.03 -0.55 15.35
C ILE A 96 -18.32 -1.22 14.91
N THR A 97 -19.27 -0.42 14.40
CA THR A 97 -20.53 -0.92 13.82
C THR A 97 -20.33 -1.47 12.41
N ASP A 98 -21.26 -2.31 11.93
CA ASP A 98 -21.21 -2.83 10.56
C ASP A 98 -21.28 -1.71 9.49
N SER A 99 -21.88 -0.57 9.79
CA SER A 99 -21.91 0.59 8.89
C SER A 99 -20.57 1.33 8.84
N GLU A 100 -19.89 1.46 9.97
CA GLU A 100 -18.53 2.04 10.03
C GLU A 100 -17.54 1.12 9.33
N LEU A 101 -17.62 -0.18 9.58
CA LEU A 101 -16.79 -1.18 8.92
C LEU A 101 -16.97 -1.18 7.40
N SER A 102 -18.24 -1.13 6.92
CA SER A 102 -18.51 -1.02 5.48
C SER A 102 -17.87 0.24 4.87
N ALA A 103 -17.92 1.36 5.58
CA ALA A 103 -17.34 2.61 5.10
C ALA A 103 -15.81 2.55 4.98
N ILE A 104 -15.13 1.85 5.89
CA ILE A 104 -13.67 1.63 5.83
C ILE A 104 -13.32 0.72 4.66
N ILE A 105 -13.99 -0.44 4.53
CA ILE A 105 -13.71 -1.42 3.47
C ILE A 105 -13.92 -0.84 2.06
N GLU A 106 -14.86 0.09 1.89
CA GLU A 106 -15.10 0.73 0.60
C GLU A 106 -14.06 1.80 0.23
N GLU A 107 -13.33 2.33 1.21
CA GLU A 107 -12.23 3.29 1.01
C GLU A 107 -10.86 2.60 0.92
N LEU A 108 -10.70 1.36 1.43
CA LEU A 108 -9.45 0.59 1.31
C LEU A 108 -9.16 0.21 -0.14
N TYR A 109 -7.88 0.22 -0.50
CA TYR A 109 -7.43 -0.42 -1.73
C TYR A 109 -7.66 -1.93 -1.68
N VAL A 110 -7.76 -2.56 -2.84
CA VAL A 110 -8.19 -3.97 -2.90
C VAL A 110 -7.12 -4.92 -2.35
N ASP A 111 -5.85 -4.62 -2.54
CA ASP A 111 -4.69 -5.32 -1.98
C ASP A 111 -4.70 -5.27 -0.45
N ASP A 112 -4.75 -4.08 0.17
CA ASP A 112 -4.89 -3.92 1.63
C ASP A 112 -6.06 -4.74 2.19
N ALA A 113 -7.19 -4.72 1.48
CA ALA A 113 -8.37 -5.50 1.89
C ALA A 113 -8.13 -7.02 1.79
N VAL A 114 -7.31 -7.48 0.85
CA VAL A 114 -6.94 -8.88 0.67
C VAL A 114 -5.94 -9.31 1.74
N ASP A 115 -4.88 -8.56 1.95
CA ASP A 115 -3.85 -8.84 2.96
C ASP A 115 -4.48 -8.92 4.36
N MET A 116 -5.34 -7.96 4.71
CA MET A 116 -6.14 -8.05 5.93
C MET A 116 -6.95 -9.35 6.02
N MET A 117 -7.54 -9.82 4.90
CA MET A 117 -8.36 -11.05 4.90
C MET A 117 -7.53 -12.31 5.12
N GLU A 118 -6.30 -12.35 4.67
CA GLU A 118 -5.41 -13.50 4.82
C GLU A 118 -4.91 -13.66 6.25
N GLU A 119 -4.73 -12.55 6.95
CA GLU A 119 -4.20 -12.54 8.31
C GLU A 119 -5.26 -12.66 9.41
N LEU A 120 -6.49 -12.19 9.16
CA LEU A 120 -7.53 -12.12 10.17
C LEU A 120 -8.21 -13.46 10.47
N PRO A 121 -8.69 -13.67 11.73
CA PRO A 121 -9.45 -14.86 12.09
C PRO A 121 -10.72 -15.03 11.25
N ALA A 122 -11.07 -16.28 10.88
CA ALA A 122 -12.16 -16.61 9.98
C ALA A 122 -13.55 -16.05 10.38
N ASN A 123 -13.78 -15.78 11.66
CA ASN A 123 -15.02 -15.15 12.15
C ASN A 123 -15.06 -13.66 11.83
N VAL A 124 -13.91 -12.99 11.86
CA VAL A 124 -13.74 -11.58 11.50
C VAL A 124 -13.87 -11.42 9.99
N VAL A 125 -13.16 -12.24 9.20
CA VAL A 125 -13.30 -12.31 7.75
C VAL A 125 -14.75 -12.44 7.31
N LYS A 126 -15.53 -13.35 7.94
CA LYS A 126 -16.97 -13.49 7.65
C LYS A 126 -17.78 -12.22 7.94
N ARG A 127 -17.39 -11.46 8.95
CA ARG A 127 -18.05 -10.19 9.26
C ARG A 127 -17.74 -9.16 8.18
N VAL A 128 -16.46 -9.00 7.81
CA VAL A 128 -16.00 -8.11 6.73
C VAL A 128 -16.72 -8.44 5.43
N MET A 129 -16.66 -9.70 4.99
CA MET A 129 -17.32 -10.15 3.74
C MET A 129 -18.84 -9.97 3.75
N ARG A 130 -19.50 -9.97 4.91
CA ARG A 130 -20.94 -9.72 5.01
C ARG A 130 -21.26 -8.23 4.89
N THR A 131 -20.40 -7.35 5.38
CA THR A 131 -20.59 -5.89 5.37
C THR A 131 -20.15 -5.22 4.07
N ALA A 132 -19.18 -5.77 3.37
CA ALA A 132 -18.71 -5.29 2.07
C ALA A 132 -19.82 -5.28 1.00
N THR A 133 -19.78 -4.32 0.08
CA THR A 133 -20.71 -4.26 -1.06
C THR A 133 -20.55 -5.49 -1.98
N PRO A 134 -21.52 -5.80 -2.84
CA PRO A 134 -21.38 -6.91 -3.79
C PRO A 134 -20.21 -6.72 -4.77
N GLU A 135 -19.90 -5.47 -5.15
CA GLU A 135 -18.77 -5.12 -6.02
C GLU A 135 -17.44 -5.40 -5.33
N THR A 136 -17.23 -4.82 -4.15
CA THR A 136 -16.00 -4.98 -3.35
C THR A 136 -15.77 -6.43 -2.98
N ARG A 137 -16.83 -7.14 -2.54
CA ARG A 137 -16.76 -8.59 -2.27
C ARG A 137 -16.33 -9.40 -3.50
N ARG A 138 -16.78 -9.01 -4.69
CA ARG A 138 -16.38 -9.71 -5.92
C ARG A 138 -14.91 -9.46 -6.23
N LEU A 139 -14.44 -8.24 -6.04
CA LEU A 139 -13.02 -7.89 -6.22
C LEU A 139 -12.15 -8.66 -5.24
N ILE A 140 -12.41 -8.57 -3.95
CA ILE A 140 -11.69 -9.31 -2.91
C ILE A 140 -11.64 -10.82 -3.25
N ASN A 141 -12.79 -11.46 -3.57
CA ASN A 141 -12.79 -12.87 -3.96
C ASN A 141 -12.01 -13.15 -5.25
N GLN A 142 -11.90 -12.21 -6.17
CA GLN A 142 -11.10 -12.37 -7.38
C GLN A 142 -9.62 -12.38 -7.03
N TYR A 143 -9.16 -11.48 -6.16
CA TYR A 143 -7.77 -11.36 -5.74
C TYR A 143 -7.34 -12.54 -4.87
N LEU A 144 -8.13 -12.95 -3.91
CA LEU A 144 -7.92 -14.18 -3.11
C LEU A 144 -7.81 -15.48 -3.92
N ASN A 145 -8.15 -15.47 -5.21
CA ASN A 145 -7.97 -16.62 -6.11
C ASN A 145 -6.63 -16.62 -6.85
N TYR A 146 -5.83 -15.56 -6.77
CA TYR A 146 -4.46 -15.61 -7.28
C TYR A 146 -3.61 -16.51 -6.37
N PRO A 147 -2.58 -17.16 -6.90
CA PRO A 147 -1.66 -17.94 -6.07
C PRO A 147 -0.96 -17.04 -5.06
N GLU A 148 -0.79 -17.52 -3.83
CA GLU A 148 0.08 -16.89 -2.84
C GLU A 148 1.48 -16.64 -3.45
N ASN A 149 2.15 -15.58 -3.05
CA ASN A 149 3.47 -15.15 -3.54
C ASN A 149 3.54 -14.91 -5.06
N SER A 150 2.43 -14.53 -5.68
CA SER A 150 2.41 -14.15 -7.09
C SER A 150 2.23 -12.64 -7.27
N ALA A 151 2.65 -12.11 -8.43
CA ALA A 151 2.38 -10.71 -8.77
C ALA A 151 0.88 -10.35 -8.74
N GLY A 152 0.01 -11.33 -8.90
CA GLY A 152 -1.43 -11.16 -8.82
C GLY A 152 -1.96 -11.04 -7.40
N SER A 153 -1.27 -11.59 -6.38
CA SER A 153 -1.67 -11.45 -4.98
C SER A 153 -1.30 -10.07 -4.40
N ILE A 154 -0.18 -9.51 -4.82
CA ILE A 154 0.35 -8.22 -4.33
C ILE A 154 0.00 -7.02 -5.21
N MET A 155 -0.80 -7.17 -6.28
CA MET A 155 -1.14 -6.07 -7.16
C MET A 155 -2.35 -5.29 -6.68
N THR A 156 -2.39 -3.99 -6.95
CA THR A 156 -3.58 -3.16 -6.80
C THR A 156 -4.32 -2.94 -8.13
N ALA A 157 -5.64 -2.71 -8.09
CA ALA A 157 -6.46 -2.38 -9.27
C ALA A 157 -6.57 -0.87 -9.51
N GLU A 158 -6.10 -0.06 -8.59
CA GLU A 158 -6.30 1.37 -8.50
C GLU A 158 -5.22 2.13 -9.28
N PHE A 159 -5.16 1.97 -10.60
CA PHE A 159 -4.23 2.63 -11.51
C PHE A 159 -4.91 3.60 -12.48
N VAL A 160 -4.11 4.47 -13.09
CA VAL A 160 -4.57 5.38 -14.17
C VAL A 160 -4.41 4.73 -15.52
N ASP A 161 -5.53 4.47 -16.21
CA ASP A 161 -5.54 4.05 -17.61
C ASP A 161 -5.86 5.23 -18.55
N LEU A 162 -5.10 5.35 -19.62
CA LEU A 162 -5.30 6.31 -20.70
C LEU A 162 -5.55 5.57 -22.01
N LYS A 163 -6.05 6.28 -23.01
CA LYS A 163 -6.25 5.74 -24.36
C LYS A 163 -5.32 6.44 -25.34
N LYS A 164 -4.68 5.70 -26.24
CA LYS A 164 -3.69 6.22 -27.18
C LYS A 164 -4.20 7.37 -28.07
N TYR A 165 -5.51 7.41 -28.35
CA TYR A 165 -6.13 8.46 -29.16
C TYR A 165 -6.46 9.74 -28.40
N MET A 166 -6.33 9.74 -27.07
CA MET A 166 -6.51 10.96 -26.26
C MET A 166 -5.36 11.93 -26.50
N ASN A 167 -5.62 13.23 -26.34
CA ASN A 167 -4.57 14.22 -26.29
C ASN A 167 -4.15 14.50 -24.82
N VAL A 168 -3.06 15.21 -24.65
CA VAL A 168 -2.50 15.56 -23.31
C VAL A 168 -3.52 16.26 -22.43
N ARG A 169 -4.26 17.25 -22.97
CA ARG A 169 -5.28 17.98 -22.23
C ARG A 169 -6.39 17.07 -21.69
N GLU A 170 -6.87 16.15 -22.54
CA GLU A 170 -7.90 15.17 -22.15
C GLU A 170 -7.39 14.21 -21.10
N SER A 171 -6.13 13.78 -21.22
CA SER A 171 -5.47 12.88 -20.27
C SER A 171 -5.30 13.53 -18.91
N ILE A 172 -4.80 14.76 -18.85
CA ILE A 172 -4.69 15.53 -17.60
C ILE A 172 -6.09 15.76 -16.97
N ALA A 173 -7.09 16.08 -17.78
CA ALA A 173 -8.46 16.24 -17.27
C ALA A 173 -9.03 14.93 -16.70
N ARG A 174 -8.67 13.78 -17.31
CA ARG A 174 -9.03 12.46 -16.80
C ARG A 174 -8.32 12.18 -15.47
N ILE A 175 -7.00 12.39 -15.38
CA ILE A 175 -6.23 12.19 -14.15
C ILE A 175 -6.80 13.05 -13.00
N ARG A 176 -7.09 14.32 -13.25
CA ARG A 176 -7.68 15.22 -12.23
C ARG A 176 -9.04 14.75 -11.72
N ARG A 177 -9.77 13.98 -12.50
CA ARG A 177 -11.09 13.48 -12.13
C ARG A 177 -11.05 12.18 -11.33
N ILE A 178 -10.08 11.30 -11.64
CA ILE A 178 -10.05 9.94 -11.09
C ILE A 178 -8.83 9.69 -10.19
N GLY A 179 -7.86 10.60 -10.16
CA GLY A 179 -6.56 10.35 -9.53
C GLY A 179 -6.59 10.35 -8.00
N GLU A 180 -7.65 10.90 -7.40
CA GLU A 180 -7.84 10.85 -5.94
C GLU A 180 -8.10 9.42 -5.44
N ASP A 181 -8.76 8.59 -6.27
CA ASP A 181 -9.07 7.19 -5.98
C ASP A 181 -8.04 6.24 -6.59
N LYS A 182 -6.80 6.67 -6.82
CA LYS A 182 -5.76 5.86 -7.45
C LYS A 182 -4.52 5.78 -6.60
N GLU A 183 -3.97 4.59 -6.49
CA GLU A 183 -2.73 4.29 -5.77
C GLU A 183 -1.60 5.24 -6.19
N THR A 184 -1.43 5.38 -7.48
CA THR A 184 -0.48 6.34 -8.04
C THR A 184 -0.98 7.00 -9.32
N ILE A 185 -0.62 8.28 -9.52
CA ILE A 185 -0.80 8.99 -10.78
C ILE A 185 0.52 9.22 -11.51
N TYR A 186 1.66 8.91 -10.89
CA TYR A 186 2.98 9.21 -11.46
C TYR A 186 3.25 8.43 -12.73
N THR A 187 2.79 7.19 -12.79
CA THR A 187 2.84 6.32 -13.96
C THR A 187 1.42 6.09 -14.49
N CYS A 188 1.21 6.39 -15.77
CA CYS A 188 -0.04 6.17 -16.46
C CYS A 188 0.13 5.08 -17.52
N PHE A 189 -0.84 4.17 -17.61
CA PHE A 189 -0.79 3.04 -18.53
C PHE A 189 -1.73 3.28 -19.70
N VAL A 190 -1.24 3.04 -20.92
CA VAL A 190 -2.04 3.20 -22.14
C VAL A 190 -2.60 1.86 -22.55
N THR A 191 -3.93 1.80 -22.66
CA THR A 191 -4.63 0.57 -22.97
C THR A 191 -5.53 0.71 -24.21
N SER A 192 -5.67 -0.40 -24.96
CA SER A 192 -6.66 -0.51 -26.03
C SER A 192 -8.11 -0.50 -25.51
N ALA A 193 -9.07 -0.54 -26.43
CA ALA A 193 -10.50 -0.71 -26.07
C ALA A 193 -10.76 -2.03 -25.33
N ASP A 194 -9.99 -3.08 -25.64
CA ASP A 194 -10.06 -4.40 -25.01
C ASP A 194 -9.17 -4.50 -23.74
N ARG A 195 -8.73 -3.35 -23.20
CA ARG A 195 -7.86 -3.24 -22.02
C ARG A 195 -6.45 -3.85 -22.19
N LYS A 196 -6.01 -4.17 -23.39
CA LYS A 196 -4.63 -4.62 -23.62
C LYS A 196 -3.66 -3.49 -23.36
N LEU A 197 -2.58 -3.78 -22.67
CA LEU A 197 -1.50 -2.85 -22.41
C LEU A 197 -0.77 -2.52 -23.73
N GLU A 198 -0.73 -1.24 -24.12
CA GLU A 198 -0.14 -0.77 -25.37
C GLU A 198 1.03 0.21 -25.16
N GLY A 199 1.09 0.86 -23.99
CA GLY A 199 2.12 1.84 -23.69
C GLY A 199 2.13 2.24 -22.22
N VAL A 200 3.15 2.99 -21.86
CA VAL A 200 3.31 3.62 -20.56
C VAL A 200 3.84 5.04 -20.75
N LEU A 201 3.45 5.95 -19.89
CA LEU A 201 3.99 7.30 -19.82
C LEU A 201 3.89 7.86 -18.40
N SER A 202 4.77 8.79 -18.07
CA SER A 202 4.73 9.46 -16.78
C SER A 202 3.87 10.74 -16.83
N VAL A 203 3.36 11.17 -15.66
CA VAL A 203 2.74 12.51 -15.54
C VAL A 203 3.72 13.62 -15.95
N LYS A 204 5.03 13.41 -15.74
CA LYS A 204 6.07 14.34 -16.22
C LYS A 204 6.02 14.51 -17.76
N ASP A 205 5.85 13.42 -18.50
CA ASP A 205 5.77 13.48 -19.96
C ASP A 205 4.52 14.26 -20.41
N LEU A 206 3.39 14.07 -19.73
CA LEU A 206 2.17 14.86 -19.96
C LEU A 206 2.38 16.35 -19.67
N LEU A 207 3.04 16.69 -18.57
CA LEU A 207 3.26 18.08 -18.17
C LEU A 207 4.25 18.84 -19.07
N LEU A 208 5.17 18.12 -19.72
CA LEU A 208 6.18 18.70 -20.61
C LEU A 208 5.77 18.69 -22.09
N SER A 209 4.67 18.06 -22.43
CA SER A 209 4.14 17.99 -23.81
C SER A 209 3.08 19.06 -24.08
N ASP A 210 2.89 19.43 -25.33
CA ASP A 210 1.84 20.36 -25.73
C ASP A 210 0.44 19.73 -25.55
N ASP A 211 -0.51 20.53 -25.14
CA ASP A 211 -1.90 20.12 -24.84
C ASP A 211 -2.59 19.31 -25.95
N GLU A 212 -2.28 19.59 -27.21
CA GLU A 212 -2.88 18.94 -28.39
C GLU A 212 -2.10 17.70 -28.87
N THR A 213 -0.95 17.38 -28.22
CA THR A 213 -0.17 16.18 -28.57
C THR A 213 -0.96 14.93 -28.23
N VAL A 214 -0.97 13.96 -29.14
CA VAL A 214 -1.69 12.68 -28.94
C VAL A 214 -0.83 11.74 -28.11
N ILE A 215 -1.43 10.97 -27.23
CA ILE A 215 -0.74 10.05 -26.31
C ILE A 215 0.10 9.01 -27.07
N GLU A 216 -0.39 8.53 -28.22
CA GLU A 216 0.34 7.58 -29.09
C GLU A 216 1.72 8.10 -29.52
N ASP A 217 1.90 9.43 -29.63
CA ASP A 217 3.14 10.05 -30.07
C ASP A 217 4.19 10.20 -28.96
N ILE A 218 3.76 10.11 -27.68
CA ILE A 218 4.63 10.35 -26.52
C ILE A 218 4.75 9.14 -25.57
N MET A 219 3.90 8.12 -25.72
CA MET A 219 3.97 6.92 -24.88
C MET A 219 5.20 6.07 -25.22
N ASP A 220 5.78 5.42 -24.22
CA ASP A 220 6.76 4.37 -24.42
C ASP A 220 6.04 3.04 -24.69
N THR A 221 6.43 2.36 -25.76
CA THR A 221 5.89 1.05 -26.16
C THR A 221 6.79 -0.12 -25.74
N ASN A 222 7.99 0.18 -25.23
CA ASN A 222 8.90 -0.82 -24.67
C ASN A 222 8.58 -1.05 -23.19
N ILE A 223 7.50 -1.76 -22.91
CA ILE A 223 6.91 -1.89 -21.59
C ILE A 223 7.51 -3.09 -20.86
N VAL A 224 8.02 -2.86 -19.67
CA VAL A 224 8.32 -3.92 -18.70
C VAL A 224 7.02 -4.24 -17.97
N PHE A 225 6.67 -5.51 -17.86
CA PHE A 225 5.44 -5.99 -17.20
C PHE A 225 5.66 -7.37 -16.59
N CYS A 226 4.74 -7.80 -15.74
CA CYS A 226 4.61 -9.18 -15.26
C CYS A 226 3.22 -9.75 -15.55
N MET A 227 3.08 -11.05 -15.47
CA MET A 227 1.79 -11.73 -15.53
C MET A 227 1.26 -11.97 -14.11
N THR A 228 -0.04 -12.11 -13.96
CA THR A 228 -0.70 -12.38 -12.67
C THR A 228 -0.21 -13.62 -11.92
N HIS A 229 0.48 -14.54 -12.60
CA HIS A 229 1.00 -15.78 -12.04
C HIS A 229 2.53 -15.82 -11.95
N ASP A 230 3.19 -14.71 -12.35
CA ASP A 230 4.64 -14.59 -12.15
C ASP A 230 4.90 -14.45 -10.63
N ASP A 231 6.07 -14.90 -10.22
CA ASP A 231 6.49 -14.83 -8.82
C ASP A 231 6.64 -13.37 -8.36
N GLN A 232 6.31 -13.11 -7.07
CA GLN A 232 6.46 -11.77 -6.50
C GLN A 232 7.90 -11.29 -6.47
N GLU A 233 8.87 -12.19 -6.26
CA GLU A 233 10.30 -11.86 -6.35
C GLU A 233 10.69 -11.41 -7.77
N GLU A 234 10.15 -12.06 -8.81
CA GLU A 234 10.40 -11.64 -10.19
C GLU A 234 9.83 -10.24 -10.48
N ALA A 235 8.68 -9.91 -9.90
CA ALA A 235 8.12 -8.57 -9.97
C ALA A 235 9.01 -7.55 -9.24
N ALA A 236 9.50 -7.91 -8.05
CA ALA A 236 10.42 -7.10 -7.27
C ALA A 236 11.76 -6.84 -8.00
N GLU A 237 12.35 -7.88 -8.59
CA GLU A 237 13.56 -7.74 -9.42
C GLU A 237 13.33 -6.78 -10.59
N LYS A 238 12.20 -6.89 -11.30
CA LYS A 238 11.88 -5.99 -12.42
C LYS A 238 11.74 -4.53 -11.97
N ILE A 239 11.08 -4.26 -10.84
CA ILE A 239 10.96 -2.92 -10.28
C ILE A 239 12.35 -2.36 -9.95
N SER A 240 13.20 -3.16 -9.29
CA SER A 240 14.54 -2.77 -8.91
C SER A 240 15.47 -2.56 -10.11
N ASP A 241 15.45 -3.47 -11.10
CA ASP A 241 16.36 -3.44 -12.24
C ASP A 241 16.08 -2.30 -13.21
N TYR A 242 14.80 -1.91 -13.33
CA TYR A 242 14.35 -0.86 -14.25
C TYR A 242 14.02 0.45 -13.57
N ASP A 243 14.28 0.59 -12.26
CA ASP A 243 13.96 1.80 -11.45
C ASP A 243 12.49 2.24 -11.63
N LEU A 244 11.56 1.28 -11.59
CA LEU A 244 10.13 1.56 -11.80
C LEU A 244 9.46 2.00 -10.50
N MET A 245 8.51 2.94 -10.60
CA MET A 245 7.62 3.32 -9.50
C MET A 245 6.40 2.41 -9.40
N ALA A 246 5.99 1.83 -10.52
CA ALA A 246 4.90 0.86 -10.63
C ALA A 246 5.10 -0.05 -11.82
N LEU A 247 4.86 -1.34 -11.64
CA LEU A 247 4.99 -2.39 -12.64
C LEU A 247 3.60 -2.86 -13.08
N PRO A 248 3.22 -2.78 -14.37
CA PRO A 248 1.92 -3.24 -14.82
C PRO A 248 1.84 -4.76 -14.80
N VAL A 249 0.71 -5.27 -14.30
CA VAL A 249 0.36 -6.69 -14.26
C VAL A 249 -0.69 -6.99 -15.32
N VAL A 250 -0.42 -7.99 -16.15
CA VAL A 250 -1.33 -8.39 -17.24
C VAL A 250 -1.84 -9.82 -17.07
N ASP A 251 -3.04 -10.08 -17.61
CA ASP A 251 -3.57 -11.44 -17.71
C ASP A 251 -2.98 -12.19 -18.92
N LYS A 252 -3.38 -13.46 -19.08
CA LYS A 252 -2.93 -14.32 -20.21
C LYS A 252 -3.27 -13.77 -21.59
N GLU A 253 -4.25 -12.89 -21.70
CA GLU A 253 -4.65 -12.22 -22.93
C GLU A 253 -3.91 -10.89 -23.14
N GLY A 254 -3.02 -10.50 -22.23
CA GLY A 254 -2.26 -9.24 -22.27
C GLY A 254 -3.08 -8.02 -21.85
N ARG A 255 -4.18 -8.22 -21.13
CA ARG A 255 -4.99 -7.11 -20.58
C ARG A 255 -4.42 -6.66 -19.26
N LEU A 256 -4.31 -5.36 -19.08
CA LEU A 256 -3.91 -4.75 -17.81
C LEU A 256 -4.99 -5.02 -16.76
N VAL A 257 -4.61 -5.67 -15.66
CA VAL A 257 -5.51 -6.08 -14.58
C VAL A 257 -5.17 -5.40 -13.26
N GLY A 258 -3.89 -5.01 -13.06
CA GLY A 258 -3.41 -4.33 -11.88
C GLY A 258 -2.03 -3.73 -12.08
N ILE A 259 -1.48 -3.21 -11.03
CA ILE A 259 -0.09 -2.74 -10.92
C ILE A 259 0.49 -3.24 -9.59
N VAL A 260 1.80 -3.44 -9.55
CA VAL A 260 2.56 -3.62 -8.31
C VAL A 260 3.37 -2.35 -8.11
N THR A 261 3.35 -1.78 -6.92
CA THR A 261 4.04 -0.53 -6.60
C THR A 261 5.39 -0.80 -5.93
N VAL A 262 6.22 0.22 -5.79
CA VAL A 262 7.57 0.07 -5.21
C VAL A 262 7.53 -0.19 -3.71
N ASP A 263 6.52 0.32 -3.01
CA ASP A 263 6.28 0.11 -1.58
C ASP A 263 5.91 -1.35 -1.30
N ASP A 264 4.94 -1.95 -2.02
CA ASP A 264 4.61 -3.38 -1.91
C ASP A 264 5.83 -4.28 -2.14
N VAL A 265 6.69 -3.89 -3.10
CA VAL A 265 7.93 -4.62 -3.37
C VAL A 265 8.93 -4.54 -2.23
N ILE A 266 8.98 -3.44 -1.49
CA ILE A 266 9.85 -3.33 -0.31
C ILE A 266 9.40 -4.35 0.74
N ASP A 267 8.10 -4.48 0.99
CA ASP A 267 7.55 -5.44 1.95
C ASP A 267 7.79 -6.89 1.51
N VAL A 268 7.64 -7.20 0.22
CA VAL A 268 8.03 -8.49 -0.35
C VAL A 268 9.51 -8.80 -0.10
N MET A 269 10.41 -7.85 -0.38
CA MET A 269 11.85 -8.04 -0.19
C MET A 269 12.22 -8.25 1.29
N GLU A 270 11.53 -7.59 2.22
CA GLU A 270 11.73 -7.79 3.66
C GLU A 270 11.21 -9.15 4.13
N ALA A 271 10.07 -9.59 3.63
CA ALA A 271 9.51 -10.91 3.92
C ALA A 271 10.41 -12.05 3.42
N GLU A 272 10.85 -11.98 2.16
CA GLU A 272 11.76 -12.96 1.54
C GLU A 272 13.12 -13.00 2.25
N ALA A 273 13.70 -11.84 2.61
CA ALA A 273 14.93 -11.79 3.38
C ALA A 273 14.78 -12.45 4.75
N THR A 274 13.62 -12.35 5.37
CA THR A 274 13.29 -12.97 6.66
C THR A 274 13.19 -14.49 6.51
N GLU A 275 12.47 -14.98 5.48
CA GLU A 275 12.34 -16.40 5.17
C GLU A 275 13.70 -17.05 4.88
N ASP A 276 14.55 -16.42 4.08
CA ASP A 276 15.92 -16.86 3.80
C ASP A 276 16.74 -16.98 5.08
N PHE A 277 16.63 -16.02 6.00
CA PHE A 277 17.31 -16.05 7.31
C PHE A 277 16.82 -17.20 8.16
N GLU A 278 15.54 -17.48 8.20
CA GLU A 278 14.94 -18.60 8.93
C GLU A 278 15.39 -19.95 8.37
N LEU A 279 15.38 -20.10 7.05
CA LEU A 279 15.87 -21.30 6.36
C LEU A 279 17.36 -21.54 6.64
N MET A 280 18.19 -20.50 6.61
CA MET A 280 19.61 -20.60 6.98
C MET A 280 19.79 -20.97 8.45
N ALA A 281 19.03 -20.41 9.37
CA ALA A 281 19.07 -20.74 10.79
C ALA A 281 18.61 -22.20 11.05
N ALA A 282 17.56 -22.64 10.36
CA ALA A 282 17.10 -24.04 10.43
C ALA A 282 18.16 -25.04 9.91
N CYS A 283 18.85 -24.70 8.81
CA CYS A 283 19.98 -25.50 8.30
C CYS A 283 21.12 -25.62 9.30
N LEU A 284 21.46 -24.52 10.00
CA LEU A 284 22.52 -24.52 11.01
C LEU A 284 22.18 -25.39 12.24
N LEU A 285 20.90 -25.43 12.63
CA LEU A 285 20.41 -26.29 13.72
C LEU A 285 20.49 -27.77 13.36
N TYR A 286 20.28 -28.14 12.09
CA TYR A 286 20.36 -29.53 11.60
C TYR A 286 21.80 -30.01 11.40
N THR A 287 22.76 -29.12 11.16
CA THR A 287 24.16 -29.43 10.89
C THR A 287 25.08 -29.37 12.12
N SER A 288 24.61 -28.84 13.26
CA SER A 288 25.37 -28.85 14.50
C SER A 288 25.29 -30.22 15.15
N PRO A 289 26.44 -30.84 15.53
CA PRO A 289 26.44 -32.16 16.19
C PRO A 289 25.68 -32.06 17.52
N SER A 290 24.78 -33.02 17.74
CA SER A 290 24.06 -33.13 19.00
C SER A 290 25.05 -33.25 20.16
N PRO A 291 24.86 -32.51 21.28
CA PRO A 291 25.74 -32.67 22.47
C PRO A 291 25.62 -34.05 23.13
N ARG A 292 24.91 -34.99 22.54
CA ARG A 292 24.65 -36.36 23.06
C ARG A 292 25.28 -37.47 22.23
N ASP A 293 26.00 -37.14 21.16
CA ASP A 293 26.79 -38.14 20.45
C ASP A 293 28.17 -38.27 21.12
N PRO A 294 28.58 -39.47 21.56
CA PRO A 294 29.78 -39.74 22.31
C PRO A 294 31.06 -39.62 21.45
#